data_fb10faf93b49b2c3437461def325255a
#
_entry.id   fb10faf93b49b2c3437461def325255a
#
_cell.length_a   1.000
_cell.length_b   1.000
_cell.length_c   1.000
_cell.angle_alpha   90.00
_cell.angle_beta   90.00
_cell.angle_gamma   90.00
#
_symmetry.space_group_name_H-M   'P 1'
#
loop_
_entity.id
_entity.type
_entity.pdbx_description
1 polymer ?
#
loop_
_entity_poly.entity_id
_entity_poly.type
_entity_poly.pdbx_seq_one_letter_code
_entity_poly.pdbx_strand_id
1 'polypeptide(L)'
;MNRALAFAARNRKELLRDPLSYIFCLAFPLVMLVIMTLVNTSIPAEAGMTAFRIENLSAGIAVFGQTFVMLFTGLTVSKDRSGAFLTRMYVTPLESMDFILGYLAPMLVIALGQGFLIFAASWIVSLIVGSPLNVLGLLCSLLTLIPSAVMFIGFGLLFGTIFNEKSAPGICSILISLSSFLGGIWFDPDAAGGVMLTICKALPFYYCTHSARAAVRLDFSGPEWLLPLGIVVACAAAVILLASLAFKSRMKADLA
;
A
#
# COMPACT_ATOMS: atom_id res chain seq x y z
N MET A 1 9.51 -17.72 16.79
CA MET A 1 8.13 -17.57 16.27
C MET A 1 7.17 -17.00 17.31
N ASN A 2 7.16 -17.51 18.54
CA ASN A 2 6.23 -17.02 19.57
C ASN A 2 6.42 -15.54 19.98
N ARG A 3 7.62 -14.98 19.88
CA ARG A 3 7.96 -13.60 20.31
C ARG A 3 7.39 -12.57 19.34
N ALA A 4 7.66 -12.72 18.05
CA ALA A 4 7.09 -11.86 17.01
C ALA A 4 5.55 -11.90 17.01
N LEU A 5 4.94 -13.07 17.22
CA LEU A 5 3.49 -13.23 17.31
C LEU A 5 2.89 -12.53 18.53
N ALA A 6 3.56 -12.58 19.70
CA ALA A 6 3.13 -11.86 20.90
C ALA A 6 3.15 -10.33 20.65
N PHE A 7 4.21 -9.84 20.02
CA PHE A 7 4.34 -8.43 19.66
C PHE A 7 3.29 -8.02 18.61
N ALA A 8 3.06 -8.84 17.59
CA ALA A 8 1.99 -8.62 16.59
C ALA A 8 0.59 -8.57 17.22
N ALA A 9 0.32 -9.44 18.20
CA ALA A 9 -0.96 -9.46 18.91
C ALA A 9 -1.20 -8.17 19.71
N ARG A 10 -0.16 -7.59 20.30
CA ARG A 10 -0.23 -6.27 20.95
C ARG A 10 -0.55 -5.18 19.94
N ASN A 11 0.20 -5.13 18.83
CA ASN A 11 0.03 -4.12 17.80
C ASN A 11 -1.37 -4.20 17.16
N ARG A 12 -1.88 -5.42 16.92
CA ARG A 12 -3.27 -5.62 16.47
C ARG A 12 -4.28 -5.00 17.42
N LYS A 13 -4.13 -5.19 18.74
CA LYS A 13 -5.07 -4.62 19.71
C LYS A 13 -5.03 -3.09 19.74
N GLU A 14 -3.86 -2.50 19.53
CA GLU A 14 -3.69 -1.04 19.46
C GLU A 14 -4.34 -0.48 18.20
N LEU A 15 -4.10 -1.09 17.05
CA LEU A 15 -4.73 -0.73 15.78
C LEU A 15 -6.26 -0.82 15.86
N LEU A 16 -6.82 -1.87 16.47
CA LEU A 16 -8.27 -2.03 16.65
C LEU A 16 -8.91 -0.92 17.50
N ARG A 17 -8.12 -0.16 18.26
CA ARG A 17 -8.58 0.97 19.09
C ARG A 17 -8.36 2.33 18.45
N ASP A 18 -7.74 2.39 17.27
CA ASP A 18 -7.49 3.62 16.56
C ASP A 18 -8.53 3.85 15.44
N PRO A 19 -9.58 4.66 15.70
CA PRO A 19 -10.63 4.91 14.69
C PRO A 19 -10.12 5.67 13.47
N LEU A 20 -9.06 6.51 13.61
CA LEU A 20 -8.50 7.26 12.49
C LEU A 20 -7.88 6.33 11.45
N SER A 21 -7.19 5.28 11.88
CA SER A 21 -6.64 4.27 10.96
C SER A 21 -7.72 3.65 10.08
N TYR A 22 -8.89 3.34 10.65
CA TYR A 22 -10.01 2.77 9.87
C TYR A 22 -10.61 3.77 8.89
N ILE A 23 -10.80 5.02 9.31
CA ILE A 23 -11.35 6.07 8.44
C ILE A 23 -10.45 6.27 7.23
N PHE A 24 -9.14 6.42 7.42
CA PHE A 24 -8.24 6.69 6.32
C PHE A 24 -7.86 5.44 5.51
N CYS A 25 -7.68 4.29 6.14
CA CYS A 25 -7.30 3.08 5.41
C CYS A 25 -8.49 2.40 4.71
N LEU A 26 -9.71 2.51 5.24
CA LEU A 26 -10.88 1.81 4.70
C LEU A 26 -11.90 2.77 4.08
N ALA A 27 -12.39 3.76 4.85
CA ALA A 27 -13.49 4.60 4.40
C ALA A 27 -13.04 5.59 3.31
N PHE A 28 -11.88 6.22 3.45
CA PHE A 28 -11.42 7.22 2.49
C PHE A 28 -11.18 6.66 1.07
N PRO A 29 -10.51 5.51 0.88
CA PRO A 29 -10.41 4.91 -0.45
C PRO A 29 -11.78 4.52 -1.05
N LEU A 30 -12.74 4.06 -0.22
CA LEU A 30 -14.10 3.79 -0.69
C LEU A 30 -14.81 5.06 -1.19
N VAL A 31 -14.69 6.16 -0.45
CA VAL A 31 -15.22 7.45 -0.88
C VAL A 31 -14.58 7.90 -2.20
N MET A 32 -13.27 7.74 -2.33
CA MET A 32 -12.56 8.06 -3.58
C MET A 32 -13.00 7.18 -4.74
N LEU A 33 -13.29 5.90 -4.52
CA LEU A 33 -13.85 5.02 -5.55
C LEU A 33 -15.17 5.57 -6.08
N VAL A 34 -16.08 5.96 -5.18
CA VAL A 34 -17.40 6.51 -5.56
C VAL A 34 -17.23 7.84 -6.30
N ILE A 35 -16.44 8.78 -5.75
CA ILE A 35 -16.21 10.08 -6.37
C ILE A 35 -15.63 9.93 -7.77
N MET A 36 -14.60 9.10 -7.94
CA MET A 36 -13.95 8.93 -9.25
C MET A 36 -14.84 8.18 -10.25
N THR A 37 -15.73 7.31 -9.78
CA THR A 37 -16.77 6.71 -10.64
C THR A 37 -17.75 7.78 -11.12
N LEU A 38 -18.19 8.70 -10.25
CA LEU A 38 -19.06 9.82 -10.65
C LEU A 38 -18.34 10.76 -11.61
N VAL A 39 -17.05 11.03 -11.39
CA VAL A 39 -16.24 11.80 -12.34
C VAL A 39 -16.20 11.13 -13.71
N ASN A 40 -16.00 9.79 -13.74
CA ASN A 40 -15.99 9.05 -15.00
C ASN A 40 -17.31 9.15 -15.78
N THR A 41 -18.45 9.16 -15.08
CA THR A 41 -19.76 9.33 -15.75
C THR A 41 -19.97 10.74 -16.33
N SER A 42 -19.22 11.73 -15.82
CA SER A 42 -19.29 13.13 -16.26
C SER A 42 -18.30 13.46 -17.41
N ILE A 43 -17.37 12.55 -17.70
CA ILE A 43 -16.38 12.71 -18.77
C ILE A 43 -17.02 12.27 -20.10
N PRO A 44 -16.99 13.11 -21.16
CA PRO A 44 -17.45 12.71 -22.47
C PRO A 44 -16.66 11.49 -22.99
N ALA A 45 -17.37 10.55 -23.63
CA ALA A 45 -16.75 9.32 -24.17
C ALA A 45 -15.62 9.60 -25.17
N GLU A 46 -15.68 10.75 -25.83
CA GLU A 46 -14.69 11.24 -26.81
C GLU A 46 -13.34 11.62 -26.19
N ALA A 47 -13.31 11.89 -24.88
CA ALA A 47 -12.08 12.29 -24.18
C ALA A 47 -11.07 11.13 -24.02
N GLY A 48 -11.45 9.88 -24.32
CA GLY A 48 -10.56 8.72 -24.35
C GLY A 48 -9.90 8.37 -22.99
N MET A 49 -10.36 8.94 -21.88
CA MET A 49 -9.77 8.69 -20.57
C MET A 49 -10.13 7.30 -20.07
N THR A 50 -9.12 6.45 -19.93
CA THR A 50 -9.27 5.06 -19.49
C THR A 50 -9.02 4.87 -17.99
N ALA A 51 -8.32 5.81 -17.34
CA ALA A 51 -7.88 5.70 -15.95
C ALA A 51 -9.05 5.53 -14.97
N PHE A 52 -10.19 6.19 -15.21
CA PHE A 52 -11.35 6.17 -14.32
C PHE A 52 -12.40 5.12 -14.69
N ARG A 53 -12.17 4.33 -15.73
CA ARG A 53 -13.01 3.15 -15.99
C ARG A 53 -12.88 2.17 -14.82
N ILE A 54 -13.98 1.58 -14.38
CA ILE A 54 -14.04 0.74 -13.18
C ILE A 54 -12.99 -0.39 -13.16
N GLU A 55 -12.63 -0.92 -14.33
CA GLU A 55 -11.59 -1.94 -14.50
C GLU A 55 -10.20 -1.45 -14.04
N ASN A 56 -9.85 -0.20 -14.36
CA ASN A 56 -8.58 0.43 -14.01
C ASN A 56 -8.63 1.08 -12.63
N LEU A 57 -9.77 1.68 -12.30
CA LEU A 57 -10.00 2.42 -11.08
C LEU A 57 -9.95 1.49 -9.86
N SER A 58 -10.57 0.31 -9.93
CA SER A 58 -10.62 -0.65 -8.83
C SER A 58 -9.22 -1.00 -8.30
N ALA A 59 -8.31 -1.39 -9.20
CA ALA A 59 -6.92 -1.71 -8.85
C ALA A 59 -6.14 -0.46 -8.39
N GLY A 60 -6.33 0.67 -9.06
CA GLY A 60 -5.69 1.95 -8.70
C GLY A 60 -6.06 2.39 -7.28
N ILE A 61 -7.35 2.37 -6.93
CA ILE A 61 -7.83 2.73 -5.59
C ILE A 61 -7.38 1.72 -4.53
N ALA A 62 -7.28 0.43 -4.86
CA ALA A 62 -6.75 -0.55 -3.93
C ALA A 62 -5.27 -0.28 -3.59
N VAL A 63 -4.44 0.06 -4.59
CA VAL A 63 -3.05 0.50 -4.37
C VAL A 63 -3.00 1.83 -3.60
N PHE A 64 -3.87 2.79 -3.92
CA PHE A 64 -3.98 4.04 -3.20
C PHE A 64 -4.24 3.84 -1.71
N GLY A 65 -5.15 2.94 -1.35
CA GLY A 65 -5.41 2.61 0.06
C GLY A 65 -4.18 2.05 0.78
N GLN A 66 -3.33 1.27 0.10
CA GLN A 66 -2.08 0.77 0.69
C GLN A 66 -1.11 1.89 1.07
N THR A 67 -1.15 3.04 0.41
CA THR A 67 -0.34 4.21 0.79
C THR A 67 -0.72 4.79 2.15
N PHE A 68 -2.00 4.70 2.53
CA PHE A 68 -2.45 5.07 3.88
C PHE A 68 -2.04 4.04 4.92
N VAL A 69 -2.04 2.76 4.57
CA VAL A 69 -1.48 1.72 5.46
C VAL A 69 0.00 1.99 5.74
N MET A 70 0.77 2.43 4.74
CA MET A 70 2.15 2.93 4.93
C MET A 70 2.20 4.09 5.94
N LEU A 71 1.35 5.10 5.77
CA LEU A 71 1.31 6.26 6.67
C LEU A 71 1.05 5.83 8.12
N PHE A 72 0.03 5.00 8.35
CA PHE A 72 -0.30 4.54 9.69
C PHE A 72 0.74 3.59 10.27
N THR A 73 1.43 2.80 9.44
CA THR A 73 2.60 2.03 9.85
C THR A 73 3.70 2.97 10.37
N GLY A 74 4.02 4.01 9.61
CA GLY A 74 5.03 5.01 9.97
C GLY A 74 4.68 5.75 11.26
N LEU A 75 3.42 6.17 11.41
CA LEU A 75 2.91 6.80 12.63
C LEU A 75 3.01 5.89 13.85
N THR A 76 2.59 4.63 13.72
CA THR A 76 2.64 3.67 14.84
C THR A 76 4.07 3.43 15.31
N VAL A 77 5.00 3.19 14.38
CA VAL A 77 6.41 2.95 14.72
C VAL A 77 7.07 4.19 15.32
N SER A 78 6.85 5.37 14.74
CA SER A 78 7.45 6.62 15.25
C SER A 78 6.89 7.00 16.63
N LYS A 79 5.60 6.76 16.89
CA LYS A 79 4.95 6.94 18.20
C LYS A 79 5.49 5.96 19.25
N ASP A 80 5.59 4.68 18.92
CA ASP A 80 6.12 3.67 19.83
C ASP A 80 7.59 3.96 20.20
N ARG A 81 8.34 4.57 19.28
CA ARG A 81 9.73 4.97 19.52
C ARG A 81 9.80 6.23 20.41
N SER A 82 8.99 7.25 20.16
CA SER A 82 8.96 8.48 20.94
C SER A 82 8.45 8.27 22.37
N GLY A 83 7.54 7.31 22.56
CA GLY A 83 6.95 6.95 23.84
C GLY A 83 7.81 6.08 24.75
N ALA A 84 9.10 5.89 24.48
CA ALA A 84 10.01 5.01 25.20
C ALA A 84 9.55 3.53 25.27
N PHE A 85 8.49 3.17 24.55
CA PHE A 85 8.01 1.79 24.53
C PHE A 85 9.03 0.87 23.86
N LEU A 86 9.55 1.25 22.70
CA LEU A 86 10.56 0.46 21.98
C LEU A 86 11.86 0.35 22.80
N THR A 87 12.29 1.42 23.47
CA THR A 87 13.50 1.38 24.33
C THR A 87 13.37 0.32 25.43
N ARG A 88 12.19 0.18 26.04
CA ARG A 88 11.93 -0.90 27.01
C ARG A 88 11.90 -2.28 26.37
N MET A 89 11.45 -2.38 25.14
CA MET A 89 11.42 -3.65 24.40
C MET A 89 12.81 -4.08 23.92
N TYR A 90 13.73 -3.13 23.69
CA TYR A 90 15.11 -3.42 23.26
C TYR A 90 15.95 -4.18 24.28
N VAL A 91 15.59 -4.12 25.57
CA VAL A 91 16.24 -4.92 26.61
C VAL A 91 15.69 -6.36 26.67
N THR A 92 14.66 -6.67 25.88
CA THR A 92 14.13 -8.03 25.76
C THR A 92 14.92 -8.80 24.68
N PRO A 93 14.88 -10.16 24.69
CA PRO A 93 15.60 -10.96 23.72
C PRO A 93 14.92 -11.00 22.31
N LEU A 94 14.37 -9.86 21.85
CA LEU A 94 13.78 -9.67 20.52
C LEU A 94 14.84 -9.20 19.55
N GLU A 95 14.85 -9.77 18.35
CA GLU A 95 15.70 -9.33 17.27
C GLU A 95 14.99 -8.28 16.40
N SER A 96 15.74 -7.51 15.61
CA SER A 96 15.18 -6.48 14.72
C SER A 96 14.11 -7.04 13.77
N MET A 97 14.28 -8.28 13.32
CA MET A 97 13.30 -8.94 12.44
C MET A 97 12.00 -9.29 13.17
N ASP A 98 12.04 -9.61 14.47
CA ASP A 98 10.83 -9.85 15.27
C ASP A 98 9.97 -8.59 15.36
N PHE A 99 10.61 -7.41 15.49
CA PHE A 99 9.90 -6.13 15.46
C PHE A 99 9.28 -5.86 14.07
N ILE A 100 10.06 -6.05 13.00
CA ILE A 100 9.57 -5.86 11.63
C ILE A 100 8.36 -6.75 11.37
N LEU A 101 8.45 -8.05 11.64
CA LEU A 101 7.34 -8.99 11.46
C LEU A 101 6.15 -8.67 12.37
N GLY A 102 6.41 -8.21 13.58
CA GLY A 102 5.38 -7.86 14.55
C GLY A 102 4.57 -6.61 14.18
N TYR A 103 5.13 -5.67 13.41
CA TYR A 103 4.38 -4.56 12.81
C TYR A 103 3.78 -4.96 11.46
N LEU A 104 4.53 -5.67 10.61
CA LEU A 104 4.12 -6.03 9.26
C LEU A 104 2.86 -6.90 9.26
N ALA A 105 2.79 -7.92 10.11
CA ALA A 105 1.69 -8.88 10.09
C ALA A 105 0.30 -8.23 10.32
N PRO A 106 0.05 -7.42 11.37
CA PRO A 106 -1.26 -6.78 11.55
C PRO A 106 -1.57 -5.73 10.48
N MET A 107 -0.56 -4.98 9.98
CA MET A 107 -0.75 -4.01 8.91
C MET A 107 -1.07 -4.68 7.57
N LEU A 108 -0.50 -5.85 7.30
CA LEU A 108 -0.82 -6.63 6.11
C LEU A 108 -2.27 -7.12 6.13
N VAL A 109 -2.79 -7.53 7.29
CA VAL A 109 -4.20 -7.89 7.43
C VAL A 109 -5.12 -6.70 7.10
N ILE A 110 -4.77 -5.49 7.55
CA ILE A 110 -5.52 -4.28 7.22
C ILE A 110 -5.45 -3.98 5.73
N ALA A 111 -4.26 -4.07 5.12
CA ALA A 111 -4.07 -3.84 3.68
C ALA A 111 -4.88 -4.82 2.82
N LEU A 112 -4.91 -6.10 3.19
CA LEU A 112 -5.72 -7.10 2.49
C LEU A 112 -7.22 -6.90 2.72
N GLY A 113 -7.62 -6.58 3.94
CA GLY A 113 -9.02 -6.26 4.26
C GLY A 113 -9.50 -5.03 3.50
N GLN A 114 -8.68 -3.99 3.40
CA GLN A 114 -8.95 -2.80 2.60
C GLN A 114 -9.06 -3.14 1.11
N GLY A 115 -8.13 -3.91 0.55
CA GLY A 115 -8.17 -4.35 -0.84
C GLY A 115 -9.44 -5.15 -1.13
N PHE A 116 -9.81 -6.08 -0.24
CA PHE A 116 -11.05 -6.86 -0.37
C PHE A 116 -12.29 -5.97 -0.38
N LEU A 117 -12.37 -4.99 0.53
CA LEU A 117 -13.51 -4.05 0.58
C LEU A 117 -13.61 -3.20 -0.68
N ILE A 118 -12.47 -2.71 -1.21
CA ILE A 118 -12.45 -1.95 -2.46
C ILE A 118 -12.91 -2.81 -3.63
N PHE A 119 -12.42 -4.04 -3.76
CA PHE A 119 -12.84 -4.92 -4.85
C PHE A 119 -14.30 -5.34 -4.74
N ALA A 120 -14.80 -5.61 -3.53
CA ALA A 120 -16.21 -5.88 -3.30
C ALA A 120 -17.09 -4.68 -3.69
N ALA A 121 -16.73 -3.48 -3.28
CA ALA A 121 -17.40 -2.25 -3.67
C ALA A 121 -17.32 -2.00 -5.18
N SER A 122 -16.16 -2.21 -5.79
CA SER A 122 -15.96 -2.07 -7.24
C SER A 122 -16.81 -3.05 -8.03
N TRP A 123 -16.98 -4.26 -7.54
CA TRP A 123 -17.87 -5.24 -8.16
C TRP A 123 -19.33 -4.76 -8.15
N ILE A 124 -19.81 -4.26 -7.00
CA ILE A 124 -21.17 -3.71 -6.90
C ILE A 124 -21.34 -2.51 -7.85
N VAL A 125 -20.37 -1.57 -7.85
CA VAL A 125 -20.38 -0.41 -8.72
C VAL A 125 -20.36 -0.82 -10.19
N SER A 126 -19.59 -1.85 -10.57
CA SER A 126 -19.50 -2.34 -11.94
C SER A 126 -20.85 -2.87 -12.47
N LEU A 127 -21.66 -3.48 -11.61
CA LEU A 127 -23.01 -3.91 -11.96
C LEU A 127 -23.96 -2.72 -12.21
N ILE A 128 -23.84 -1.66 -11.40
CA ILE A 128 -24.64 -0.44 -11.54
C ILE A 128 -24.27 0.33 -12.82
N VAL A 129 -22.98 0.40 -13.14
CA VAL A 129 -22.47 1.12 -14.33
C VAL A 129 -22.65 0.30 -15.61
N GLY A 130 -23.05 -0.97 -15.53
CA GLY A 130 -23.25 -1.85 -16.69
C GLY A 130 -21.97 -2.40 -17.31
N SER A 131 -20.86 -2.38 -16.58
CA SER A 131 -19.55 -2.92 -16.98
C SER A 131 -19.10 -3.98 -15.97
N PRO A 132 -19.71 -5.18 -15.93
CA PRO A 132 -19.49 -6.16 -14.88
C PRO A 132 -18.04 -6.66 -14.84
N LEU A 133 -17.41 -6.55 -13.69
CA LEU A 133 -16.06 -7.05 -13.44
C LEU A 133 -16.09 -8.56 -13.14
N ASN A 134 -15.06 -9.27 -13.60
CA ASN A 134 -14.89 -10.68 -13.32
C ASN A 134 -14.41 -10.87 -11.86
N VAL A 135 -15.19 -11.59 -11.05
CA VAL A 135 -14.87 -11.88 -9.65
C VAL A 135 -13.53 -12.60 -9.52
N LEU A 136 -13.21 -13.53 -10.44
CA LEU A 136 -11.92 -14.22 -10.42
C LEU A 136 -10.76 -13.23 -10.63
N GLY A 137 -10.91 -12.26 -11.54
CA GLY A 137 -9.90 -11.21 -11.77
C GLY A 137 -9.67 -10.35 -10.53
N LEU A 138 -10.74 -9.99 -9.80
CA LEU A 138 -10.64 -9.25 -8.55
C LEU A 138 -9.89 -10.04 -7.45
N LEU A 139 -10.17 -11.34 -7.33
CA LEU A 139 -9.46 -12.23 -6.39
C LEU A 139 -7.99 -12.39 -6.77
N CYS A 140 -7.68 -12.58 -8.05
CA CYS A 140 -6.30 -12.63 -8.54
C CYS A 140 -5.58 -11.30 -8.26
N SER A 141 -6.23 -10.17 -8.49
CA SER A 141 -5.67 -8.86 -8.20
C SER A 141 -5.40 -8.67 -6.70
N LEU A 142 -6.28 -9.14 -5.82
CA LEU A 142 -6.06 -9.10 -4.38
C LEU A 142 -4.77 -9.86 -3.98
N LEU A 143 -4.52 -11.01 -4.56
CA LEU A 143 -3.27 -11.76 -4.34
C LEU A 143 -2.04 -11.02 -4.92
N THR A 144 -2.17 -10.44 -6.10
CA THR A 144 -1.13 -9.64 -6.74
C THR A 144 -0.77 -8.38 -5.93
N LEU A 145 -1.70 -7.87 -5.12
CA LEU A 145 -1.47 -6.74 -4.24
C LEU A 145 -0.67 -7.06 -2.96
N ILE A 146 -0.39 -8.34 -2.65
CA ILE A 146 0.38 -8.70 -1.44
C ILE A 146 1.80 -8.11 -1.47
N PRO A 147 2.60 -8.27 -2.53
CA PRO A 147 3.94 -7.68 -2.59
C PRO A 147 3.93 -6.15 -2.50
N SER A 148 2.98 -5.47 -3.14
CA SER A 148 2.85 -4.02 -3.04
C SER A 148 2.49 -3.57 -1.63
N ALA A 149 1.60 -4.29 -0.94
CA ALA A 149 1.27 -4.03 0.46
C ALA A 149 2.50 -4.16 1.37
N VAL A 150 3.30 -5.24 1.18
CA VAL A 150 4.56 -5.44 1.92
C VAL A 150 5.54 -4.30 1.64
N MET A 151 5.66 -3.85 0.39
CA MET A 151 6.51 -2.74 0.00
C MET A 151 6.08 -1.42 0.69
N PHE A 152 4.80 -1.06 0.62
CA PHE A 152 4.29 0.16 1.26
C PHE A 152 4.41 0.10 2.79
N ILE A 153 4.07 -1.02 3.42
CA ILE A 153 4.28 -1.21 4.87
C ILE A 153 5.77 -1.09 5.19
N GLY A 154 6.66 -1.66 4.37
CA GLY A 154 8.10 -1.54 4.51
C GLY A 154 8.59 -0.08 4.49
N PHE A 155 8.08 0.77 3.59
CA PHE A 155 8.35 2.21 3.60
C PHE A 155 7.87 2.87 4.90
N GLY A 156 6.68 2.51 5.37
CA GLY A 156 6.16 2.99 6.65
C GLY A 156 7.07 2.60 7.83
N LEU A 157 7.52 1.35 7.88
CA LEU A 157 8.49 0.88 8.88
C LEU A 157 9.80 1.64 8.80
N LEU A 158 10.35 1.83 7.60
CA LEU A 158 11.59 2.56 7.37
C LEU A 158 11.48 4.01 7.85
N PHE A 159 10.45 4.72 7.43
CA PHE A 159 10.26 6.13 7.79
C PHE A 159 9.93 6.31 9.27
N GLY A 160 9.08 5.47 9.85
CA GLY A 160 8.78 5.48 11.27
C GLY A 160 10.01 5.19 12.15
N THR A 161 10.97 4.41 11.63
CA THR A 161 12.23 4.12 12.31
C THR A 161 13.23 5.27 12.22
N ILE A 162 13.32 5.95 11.06
CA ILE A 162 14.31 7.01 10.83
C ILE A 162 13.81 8.36 11.38
N PHE A 163 12.57 8.71 11.09
CA PHE A 163 12.00 10.02 11.42
C PHE A 163 11.25 9.99 12.76
N ASN A 164 11.11 11.15 13.37
CA ASN A 164 10.33 11.32 14.59
C ASN A 164 8.82 11.42 14.28
N GLU A 165 8.00 11.35 15.33
CA GLU A 165 6.53 11.38 15.23
C GLU A 165 5.99 12.63 14.50
N LYS A 166 6.68 13.77 14.57
CA LYS A 166 6.28 15.00 13.90
C LYS A 166 6.63 15.02 12.41
N SER A 167 7.75 14.39 12.03
CA SER A 167 8.27 14.43 10.66
C SER A 167 7.82 13.24 9.80
N ALA A 168 7.59 12.07 10.41
CA ALA A 168 7.20 10.87 9.71
C ALA A 168 5.93 11.05 8.84
N PRO A 169 4.85 11.70 9.30
CA PRO A 169 3.67 11.93 8.49
C PRO A 169 3.95 12.75 7.23
N GLY A 170 4.78 13.79 7.35
CA GLY A 170 5.16 14.66 6.23
C GLY A 170 5.88 13.89 5.12
N ILE A 171 6.85 13.06 5.48
CA ILE A 171 7.58 12.22 4.52
C ILE A 171 6.67 11.18 3.88
N CYS A 172 5.81 10.52 4.68
CA CYS A 172 4.81 9.60 4.15
C CYS A 172 3.85 10.30 3.17
N SER A 173 3.41 11.52 3.46
CA SER A 173 2.51 12.29 2.59
C SER A 173 3.16 12.64 1.25
N ILE A 174 4.46 12.93 1.23
CA ILE A 174 5.21 13.13 -0.01
C ILE A 174 5.19 11.83 -0.83
N LEU A 175 5.44 10.68 -0.20
CA LEU A 175 5.43 9.41 -0.91
C LEU A 175 4.01 9.01 -1.38
N ILE A 176 2.96 9.31 -0.61
CA ILE A 176 1.56 9.14 -1.03
C ILE A 176 1.31 9.94 -2.31
N SER A 177 1.71 11.21 -2.36
CA SER A 177 1.53 12.06 -3.54
C SER A 177 2.31 11.52 -4.74
N LEU A 178 3.59 11.20 -4.55
CA LEU A 178 4.43 10.63 -5.62
C LEU A 178 3.88 9.31 -6.15
N SER A 179 3.51 8.38 -5.27
CA SER A 179 2.97 7.09 -5.69
C SER A 179 1.61 7.21 -6.36
N SER A 180 0.78 8.17 -5.95
CA SER A 180 -0.53 8.40 -6.54
C SER A 180 -0.43 8.95 -7.96
N PHE A 181 0.47 9.90 -8.19
CA PHE A 181 0.70 10.44 -9.53
C PHE A 181 1.55 9.50 -10.37
N LEU A 182 2.76 9.18 -9.95
CA LEU A 182 3.70 8.39 -10.75
C LEU A 182 3.35 6.89 -10.80
N GLY A 183 2.49 6.42 -9.92
CA GLY A 183 1.88 5.10 -9.98
C GLY A 183 0.75 4.97 -11.01
N GLY A 184 0.34 6.07 -11.64
CA GLY A 184 -0.73 6.04 -12.64
C GLY A 184 -2.12 5.76 -12.05
N ILE A 185 -2.38 6.18 -10.82
CA ILE A 185 -3.70 6.00 -10.19
C ILE A 185 -4.70 6.98 -10.79
N TRP A 186 -4.29 8.26 -10.96
CA TRP A 186 -5.15 9.35 -11.40
C TRP A 186 -5.06 9.67 -12.89
N PHE A 187 -4.12 9.08 -13.60
CA PHE A 187 -4.00 9.19 -15.06
C PHE A 187 -3.44 7.90 -15.63
N ASP A 188 -3.47 7.76 -16.95
CA ASP A 188 -2.89 6.63 -17.65
C ASP A 188 -1.49 6.98 -18.16
N PRO A 189 -0.40 6.48 -17.54
CA PRO A 189 0.95 6.78 -17.96
C PRO A 189 1.27 6.27 -19.36
N ASP A 190 0.69 5.14 -19.77
CA ASP A 190 0.91 4.56 -21.09
C ASP A 190 0.25 5.41 -22.19
N ALA A 191 -0.93 5.97 -21.92
CA ALA A 191 -1.59 6.92 -22.83
C ALA A 191 -0.86 8.27 -22.89
N ALA A 192 -0.25 8.73 -21.79
CA ALA A 192 0.53 9.98 -21.76
C ALA A 192 1.84 9.88 -22.57
N GLY A 193 2.50 8.71 -22.53
CA GLY A 193 3.73 8.45 -23.28
C GLY A 193 4.93 9.32 -22.89
N GLY A 194 5.94 9.35 -23.76
CA GLY A 194 7.07 10.26 -23.68
C GLY A 194 7.88 10.21 -22.38
N VAL A 195 8.35 11.38 -21.94
CA VAL A 195 9.17 11.52 -20.72
C VAL A 195 8.40 11.10 -19.47
N MET A 196 7.09 11.38 -19.43
CA MET A 196 6.26 11.03 -18.27
C MET A 196 6.21 9.52 -18.03
N LEU A 197 6.01 8.75 -19.09
CA LEU A 197 6.03 7.28 -18.99
C LEU A 197 7.40 6.77 -18.53
N THR A 198 8.50 7.37 -19.01
CA THR A 198 9.86 7.00 -18.59
C THR A 198 10.06 7.22 -17.09
N ILE A 199 9.58 8.35 -16.56
CA ILE A 199 9.65 8.66 -15.13
C ILE A 199 8.80 7.67 -14.32
N CYS A 200 7.58 7.37 -14.75
CA CYS A 200 6.72 6.39 -14.08
C CYS A 200 7.36 5.00 -14.05
N LYS A 201 7.94 4.54 -15.15
CA LYS A 201 8.63 3.24 -15.25
C LYS A 201 9.93 3.17 -14.46
N ALA A 202 10.52 4.29 -14.08
CA ALA A 202 11.69 4.31 -13.20
C ALA A 202 11.35 4.00 -11.73
N LEU A 203 10.06 4.06 -11.35
CA LEU A 203 9.60 3.91 -9.98
C LEU A 203 8.76 2.64 -9.80
N PRO A 204 8.84 1.98 -8.63
CA PRO A 204 8.10 0.74 -8.38
C PRO A 204 6.58 0.94 -8.34
N PHE A 205 6.10 2.16 -8.12
CA PHE A 205 4.68 2.48 -7.95
C PHE A 205 3.87 2.21 -9.23
N TYR A 206 4.43 2.50 -10.41
CA TYR A 206 3.84 2.17 -11.69
C TYR A 206 3.55 0.66 -11.80
N TYR A 207 4.51 -0.16 -11.41
CA TYR A 207 4.39 -1.62 -11.50
C TYR A 207 3.36 -2.20 -10.52
N CYS A 208 3.11 -1.54 -9.39
CA CYS A 208 2.06 -1.94 -8.46
C CYS A 208 0.67 -1.84 -9.09
N THR A 209 0.36 -0.71 -9.72
CA THR A 209 -0.94 -0.50 -10.38
C THR A 209 -1.05 -1.31 -11.65
N HIS A 210 0.01 -1.39 -12.44
CA HIS A 210 0.05 -2.13 -13.70
C HIS A 210 -0.21 -3.62 -13.49
N SER A 211 0.50 -4.27 -12.55
CA SER A 211 0.31 -5.69 -12.24
C SER A 211 -1.09 -5.99 -11.68
N ALA A 212 -1.61 -5.09 -10.83
CA ALA A 212 -2.95 -5.23 -10.27
C ALA A 212 -4.05 -5.09 -11.34
N ARG A 213 -3.91 -4.14 -12.27
CA ARG A 213 -4.83 -3.95 -13.41
C ARG A 213 -4.81 -5.15 -14.37
N ALA A 214 -3.64 -5.68 -14.69
CA ALA A 214 -3.50 -6.89 -15.51
C ALA A 214 -4.22 -8.07 -14.86
N ALA A 215 -4.08 -8.24 -13.54
CA ALA A 215 -4.76 -9.30 -12.80
C ALA A 215 -6.30 -9.13 -12.79
N VAL A 216 -6.84 -7.90 -12.67
CA VAL A 216 -8.29 -7.64 -12.78
C VAL A 216 -8.84 -8.11 -14.14
N ARG A 217 -8.06 -7.92 -15.21
CA ARG A 217 -8.43 -8.32 -16.58
C ARG A 217 -8.17 -9.80 -16.86
N LEU A 218 -7.55 -10.54 -15.95
CA LEU A 218 -7.07 -11.91 -16.11
C LEU A 218 -6.04 -12.02 -17.26
N ASP A 219 -5.31 -10.95 -17.52
CA ASP A 219 -4.24 -10.94 -18.52
C ASP A 219 -2.92 -11.37 -17.87
N PHE A 220 -2.71 -12.68 -17.85
CA PHE A 220 -1.51 -13.32 -17.32
C PHE A 220 -0.56 -13.76 -18.45
N SER A 221 -0.88 -13.40 -19.69
CA SER A 221 -0.11 -13.81 -20.87
C SER A 221 1.15 -12.96 -21.02
N GLY A 222 2.28 -13.57 -20.70
CA GLY A 222 3.58 -13.04 -21.07
C GLY A 222 4.30 -12.20 -20.02
N PRO A 223 5.38 -11.50 -20.42
CA PRO A 223 6.25 -10.75 -19.54
C PRO A 223 5.58 -9.49 -18.95
N GLU A 224 4.44 -9.05 -19.52
CA GLU A 224 3.74 -7.84 -19.11
C GLU A 224 3.10 -7.91 -17.71
N TRP A 225 2.86 -9.11 -17.20
CA TRP A 225 2.39 -9.33 -15.84
C TRP A 225 3.51 -9.77 -14.90
N LEU A 226 4.35 -10.74 -15.31
CA LEU A 226 5.41 -11.31 -14.47
C LEU A 226 6.51 -10.31 -14.17
N LEU A 227 6.94 -9.50 -15.14
CA LEU A 227 8.01 -8.54 -14.97
C LEU A 227 7.61 -7.42 -13.99
N PRO A 228 6.43 -6.75 -14.10
CA PRO A 228 5.96 -5.80 -13.11
C PRO A 228 5.88 -6.40 -11.71
N LEU A 229 5.29 -7.59 -11.56
CA LEU A 229 5.19 -8.26 -10.27
C LEU A 229 6.57 -8.57 -9.67
N GLY A 230 7.51 -9.05 -10.50
CA GLY A 230 8.88 -9.33 -10.09
C GLY A 230 9.61 -8.09 -9.58
N ILE A 231 9.43 -6.94 -10.23
CA ILE A 231 9.99 -5.65 -9.80
C ILE A 231 9.42 -5.26 -8.44
N VAL A 232 8.10 -5.38 -8.24
CA VAL A 232 7.45 -5.06 -6.96
C VAL A 232 7.96 -5.96 -5.84
N VAL A 233 8.09 -7.26 -6.10
CA VAL A 233 8.64 -8.23 -5.12
C VAL A 233 10.08 -7.88 -4.75
N ALA A 234 10.92 -7.58 -5.73
CA ALA A 234 12.31 -7.19 -5.49
C ALA A 234 12.40 -5.90 -4.67
N CYS A 235 11.59 -4.89 -5.01
CA CYS A 235 11.52 -3.63 -4.26
C CYS A 235 10.98 -3.85 -2.83
N ALA A 236 9.96 -4.69 -2.65
CA ALA A 236 9.44 -5.03 -1.33
C ALA A 236 10.53 -5.67 -0.45
N ALA A 237 11.26 -6.63 -1.00
CA ALA A 237 12.38 -7.27 -0.29
C ALA A 237 13.48 -6.25 0.07
N ALA A 238 13.87 -5.39 -0.87
CA ALA A 238 14.87 -4.35 -0.63
C ALA A 238 14.45 -3.37 0.47
N VAL A 239 13.20 -2.90 0.44
CA VAL A 239 12.68 -1.95 1.43
C VAL A 239 12.58 -2.60 2.83
N ILE A 240 12.15 -3.85 2.92
CA ILE A 240 12.11 -4.59 4.21
C ILE A 240 13.52 -4.79 4.75
N LEU A 241 14.50 -5.10 3.91
CA LEU A 241 15.91 -5.21 4.33
C LEU A 241 16.42 -3.85 4.86
N LEU A 242 16.18 -2.76 4.14
CA LEU A 242 16.55 -1.42 4.58
C LEU A 242 15.87 -1.04 5.90
N ALA A 243 14.59 -1.34 6.07
CA ALA A 243 13.85 -1.12 7.31
C ALA A 243 14.46 -1.92 8.47
N SER A 244 14.82 -3.19 8.25
CA SER A 244 15.46 -4.04 9.25
C SER A 244 16.84 -3.52 9.67
N LEU A 245 17.65 -3.07 8.70
CA LEU A 245 18.98 -2.49 8.97
C LEU A 245 18.86 -1.16 9.74
N ALA A 246 17.93 -0.30 9.32
CA ALA A 246 17.66 0.96 10.00
C ALA A 246 17.19 0.72 11.44
N PHE A 247 16.28 -0.24 11.64
CA PHE A 247 15.78 -0.61 12.96
C PHE A 247 16.90 -1.14 13.86
N LYS A 248 17.74 -2.03 13.33
CA LYS A 248 18.92 -2.55 14.05
C LYS A 248 19.92 -1.46 14.44
N SER A 249 20.15 -0.49 13.56
CA SER A 249 21.04 0.66 13.81
C SER A 249 20.47 1.56 14.93
N ARG A 250 19.17 1.86 14.85
CA ARG A 250 18.49 2.70 15.86
C ARG A 250 18.38 2.00 17.21
N MET A 251 18.10 0.71 17.24
CA MET A 251 18.07 -0.07 18.47
C MET A 251 19.41 0.02 19.24
N LYS A 252 20.55 0.02 18.52
CA LYS A 252 21.87 0.20 19.16
C LYS A 252 22.08 1.63 19.65
N ALA A 253 21.65 2.64 18.87
CA ALA A 253 21.82 4.04 19.23
C ALA A 253 20.94 4.47 20.41
N ASP A 254 19.73 3.93 20.51
CA ASP A 254 18.76 4.27 21.58
C ASP A 254 19.10 3.55 22.91
N LEU A 255 20.00 2.55 22.89
CA LEU A 255 20.53 1.85 24.09
C LEU A 255 21.88 2.38 24.59
N ALA A 256 22.58 3.18 23.78
CA ALA A 256 23.87 3.78 24.12
C ALA A 256 23.69 5.12 24.84
#